data_db340ee030311cca6cf2c45ad5c5313b
#
_entry.id   db340ee030311cca6cf2c45ad5c5313b
#
_cell.length_a   1.000
_cell.length_b   1.000
_cell.length_c   1.000
_cell.angle_alpha   90.00
_cell.angle_beta   90.00
_cell.angle_gamma   90.00
#
_symmetry.space_group_name_H-M   'P 1'
#
loop_
_entity.id
_entity.type
_entity.pdbx_description
1 polymer ?
#
loop_
_entity_poly.entity_id
_entity_poly.type
_entity_poly.pdbx_seq_one_letter_code
_entity_poly.pdbx_strand_id
1 'polypeptide(L)'
;TFRQGKETNRFDVVIWCNGLPLVVVETKTAVGPSKTWLDGAQQIYDEYEVEASQFFVPNVFSVATEGKELRYGSVGMPIEKWGPWRDEDEPSDAVPGLAKVGKAIDGLLRPEVILDFLRFFSTFGTDRQHRRIKLIARFQQVQAANKIVARVLEGKKKQGLIWHFQGSGKSLLMVFTARKLRAQPQLKSPTVMVVVDRTDLDAQITSTFLAADVANMVQVGSKAELQELLDTGSRKVIITMIHKFGDITEALDERDNIIVMVDEAHRTQEGDLGRAMRTALPNAFLFGLTGTPINKREHNTFKWFGDPSDESGYLSRYSFQDSQRDGATLPLNFEPRLSEMHLDEHAIDIAFEELTRENELTETDRTKLSKQASSIEVLIKAPDRVAKVAADIAEHFQAHVAPQGFKAQVVVYDKEMCVAYKHELDKYLPAEASTVVMSAAQTDPPEWRQWTLDRSQMDRLLERFNNPHDPLKIVIVTAKLLTGF
;
A
#
# COMPACT_ATOMS: atom_id res chain seq x y z
N THR A 1 20.75 31.83 -13.94
CA THR A 1 21.80 31.14 -14.73
C THR A 1 22.80 30.51 -13.76
N PHE A 2 23.12 29.24 -13.93
CA PHE A 2 24.13 28.54 -13.17
C PHE A 2 25.15 27.90 -14.13
N ARG A 3 26.42 27.91 -13.77
CA ARG A 3 27.48 27.33 -14.59
C ARG A 3 28.22 26.26 -13.82
N GLN A 4 28.32 25.07 -14.43
CA GLN A 4 29.12 23.95 -13.92
C GLN A 4 30.07 23.49 -15.03
N GLY A 5 31.36 23.70 -14.84
CA GLY A 5 32.35 23.41 -15.89
C GLY A 5 32.15 24.30 -17.13
N LYS A 6 31.89 23.65 -18.28
CA LYS A 6 31.62 24.30 -19.56
C LYS A 6 30.13 24.58 -19.78
N GLU A 7 29.28 23.86 -19.07
CA GLU A 7 27.82 23.92 -19.23
C GLU A 7 27.25 25.14 -18.49
N THR A 8 26.25 25.75 -19.09
CA THR A 8 25.54 26.91 -18.53
C THR A 8 24.05 26.72 -18.65
N ASN A 9 23.38 26.53 -17.53
CA ASN A 9 21.95 26.30 -17.44
C ASN A 9 21.21 27.55 -16.99
N ARG A 10 20.03 27.77 -17.58
CA ARG A 10 19.12 28.84 -17.22
C ARG A 10 17.79 28.24 -16.76
N PHE A 11 17.57 28.25 -15.46
CA PHE A 11 16.32 27.84 -14.85
C PHE A 11 15.26 28.92 -14.95
N ASP A 12 13.99 28.56 -15.16
CA ASP A 12 12.92 29.56 -15.25
C ASP A 12 12.66 30.20 -13.90
N VAL A 13 12.36 29.41 -12.86
CA VAL A 13 12.16 29.91 -11.50
C VAL A 13 12.93 29.05 -10.51
N VAL A 14 13.59 29.70 -9.54
CA VAL A 14 14.26 29.00 -8.43
C VAL A 14 13.87 29.64 -7.11
N ILE A 15 13.41 28.82 -6.17
CA ILE A 15 13.10 29.26 -4.81
C ILE A 15 14.32 29.03 -3.94
N TRP A 16 14.80 30.11 -3.34
CA TRP A 16 15.99 30.13 -2.50
C TRP A 16 15.64 30.29 -1.03
N CYS A 17 16.36 29.60 -0.17
CA CYS A 17 16.34 29.83 1.25
C CYS A 17 17.77 29.91 1.78
N ASN A 18 18.15 31.02 2.38
CA ASN A 18 19.49 31.26 2.91
C ASN A 18 20.64 30.93 1.94
N GLY A 19 20.46 31.27 0.65
CA GLY A 19 21.46 31.01 -0.38
C GLY A 19 21.45 29.57 -0.94
N LEU A 20 20.53 28.70 -0.51
CA LEU A 20 20.38 27.35 -1.02
C LEU A 20 19.18 27.27 -1.98
N PRO A 21 19.35 26.74 -3.21
CA PRO A 21 18.27 26.55 -4.17
C PRO A 21 17.43 25.32 -3.77
N LEU A 22 16.31 25.56 -3.10
CA LEU A 22 15.48 24.47 -2.56
C LEU A 22 14.49 23.90 -3.56
N VAL A 23 13.94 24.74 -4.46
CA VAL A 23 12.97 24.29 -5.46
C VAL A 23 13.34 24.86 -6.83
N VAL A 24 13.31 24.02 -7.85
CA VAL A 24 13.42 24.40 -9.25
C VAL A 24 12.06 24.24 -9.90
N VAL A 25 11.60 25.27 -10.61
CA VAL A 25 10.34 25.25 -11.36
C VAL A 25 10.66 25.47 -12.83
N GLU A 26 10.26 24.55 -13.68
CA GLU A 26 10.33 24.68 -15.12
C GLU A 26 8.93 24.90 -15.68
N THR A 27 8.79 25.92 -16.51
CA THR A 27 7.50 26.32 -17.09
C THR A 27 7.50 26.11 -18.60
N LYS A 28 6.39 25.65 -19.13
CA LYS A 28 6.17 25.57 -20.58
C LYS A 28 4.98 26.43 -20.98
N THR A 29 4.90 26.76 -22.26
CA THR A 29 3.81 27.62 -22.76
C THR A 29 2.45 26.93 -22.64
N ALA A 30 1.46 27.62 -22.12
CA ALA A 30 0.06 27.17 -22.08
C ALA A 30 -0.63 27.24 -23.46
N VAL A 31 -0.04 27.96 -24.40
CA VAL A 31 -0.59 28.23 -25.73
C VAL A 31 0.03 27.25 -26.73
N GLY A 32 -0.73 26.27 -27.15
CA GLY A 32 -0.35 25.26 -28.14
C GLY A 32 -0.47 23.83 -27.62
N PRO A 33 -0.80 22.86 -28.49
CA PRO A 33 -1.03 21.48 -28.09
C PRO A 33 0.25 20.64 -27.93
N SER A 34 1.43 21.18 -28.30
CA SER A 34 2.66 20.40 -28.44
C SER A 34 3.57 20.39 -27.21
N LYS A 35 3.29 21.22 -26.21
CA LYS A 35 4.10 21.30 -24.99
C LYS A 35 3.25 21.01 -23.76
N THR A 36 3.75 20.15 -22.89
CA THR A 36 3.10 19.74 -21.65
C THR A 36 4.05 19.87 -20.46
N TRP A 37 3.57 19.66 -19.25
CA TRP A 37 4.42 19.57 -18.06
C TRP A 37 5.51 18.52 -18.23
N LEU A 38 5.26 17.46 -19.03
CA LEU A 38 6.20 16.38 -19.29
C LEU A 38 7.49 16.88 -19.94
N ASP A 39 7.40 17.81 -20.90
CA ASP A 39 8.58 18.44 -21.54
C ASP A 39 9.42 19.21 -20.51
N GLY A 40 8.77 19.85 -19.54
CA GLY A 40 9.47 20.54 -18.45
C GLY A 40 10.15 19.58 -17.48
N ALA A 41 9.45 18.49 -17.13
CA ALA A 41 10.00 17.44 -16.28
C ALA A 41 11.18 16.71 -16.93
N GLN A 42 11.10 16.42 -18.25
CA GLN A 42 12.18 15.84 -19.01
C GLN A 42 13.41 16.75 -19.05
N GLN A 43 13.21 18.04 -19.28
CA GLN A 43 14.31 19.01 -19.26
C GLN A 43 15.03 19.06 -17.91
N ILE A 44 14.26 19.03 -16.81
CA ILE A 44 14.86 18.94 -15.47
C ILE A 44 15.65 17.64 -15.31
N TYR A 45 15.04 16.51 -15.64
CA TYR A 45 15.60 15.18 -15.38
C TYR A 45 16.79 14.85 -16.29
N ASP A 46 16.67 15.08 -17.61
CA ASP A 46 17.67 14.67 -18.61
C ASP A 46 18.79 15.70 -18.78
N GLU A 47 18.52 16.98 -18.58
CA GLU A 47 19.47 18.06 -18.80
C GLU A 47 19.97 18.64 -17.48
N TYR A 48 19.12 19.27 -16.69
CA TYR A 48 19.53 20.07 -15.53
C TYR A 48 20.13 19.27 -14.39
N GLU A 49 19.56 18.12 -14.06
CA GLU A 49 20.09 17.26 -13.00
C GLU A 49 21.43 16.63 -13.36
N VAL A 50 21.70 16.46 -14.66
CA VAL A 50 22.96 15.93 -15.18
C VAL A 50 24.02 17.02 -15.29
N GLU A 51 23.69 18.11 -15.98
CA GLU A 51 24.65 19.18 -16.31
C GLU A 51 24.95 20.12 -15.13
N ALA A 52 23.98 20.29 -14.23
CA ALA A 52 24.09 21.16 -13.07
C ALA A 52 23.89 20.39 -11.75
N SER A 53 24.41 19.17 -11.65
CA SER A 53 24.19 18.26 -10.53
C SER A 53 24.50 18.87 -9.15
N GLN A 54 25.51 19.74 -9.04
CA GLN A 54 25.86 20.44 -7.80
C GLN A 54 24.76 21.40 -7.34
N PHE A 55 24.01 21.99 -8.30
CA PHE A 55 22.90 22.87 -8.00
C PHE A 55 21.73 22.13 -7.34
N PHE A 56 21.57 20.87 -7.67
CA PHE A 56 20.50 20.01 -7.15
C PHE A 56 20.81 19.32 -5.82
N VAL A 57 22.03 19.46 -5.28
CA VAL A 57 22.38 18.89 -3.96
C VAL A 57 21.41 19.34 -2.85
N PRO A 58 21.10 20.63 -2.68
CA PRO A 58 20.15 21.11 -1.67
C PRO A 58 18.69 21.08 -2.15
N ASN A 59 18.42 20.70 -3.40
CA ASN A 59 17.06 20.71 -3.94
C ASN A 59 16.14 19.79 -3.14
N VAL A 60 14.99 20.31 -2.71
CA VAL A 60 13.98 19.56 -1.95
C VAL A 60 13.09 18.78 -2.92
N PHE A 61 12.55 19.47 -3.92
CA PHE A 61 11.81 18.92 -5.05
C PHE A 61 11.88 19.88 -6.24
N SER A 62 11.49 19.37 -7.40
CA SER A 62 11.34 20.15 -8.62
C SER A 62 9.89 20.14 -9.09
N VAL A 63 9.48 21.16 -9.82
CA VAL A 63 8.12 21.35 -10.33
C VAL A 63 8.17 21.59 -11.83
N ALA A 64 7.25 20.96 -12.57
CA ALA A 64 7.02 21.23 -13.98
C ALA A 64 5.55 21.58 -14.24
N THR A 65 5.30 22.61 -15.07
CA THR A 65 3.95 23.05 -15.42
C THR A 65 3.91 23.69 -16.79
N GLU A 66 2.78 23.56 -17.49
CA GLU A 66 2.44 24.32 -18.70
C GLU A 66 1.20 25.21 -18.47
N GLY A 67 0.80 25.40 -17.22
CA GLY A 67 -0.35 26.23 -16.86
C GLY A 67 -1.71 25.53 -16.91
N LYS A 68 -1.79 24.27 -17.32
CA LYS A 68 -3.01 23.43 -17.25
C LYS A 68 -2.88 22.37 -16.17
N GLU A 69 -1.68 21.78 -16.06
CA GLU A 69 -1.31 20.79 -15.06
C GLU A 69 -0.02 21.23 -14.35
N LEU A 70 0.13 20.78 -13.11
CA LEU A 70 1.35 20.92 -12.34
C LEU A 70 1.73 19.56 -11.77
N ARG A 71 3.00 19.19 -11.91
CA ARG A 71 3.57 17.97 -11.32
C ARG A 71 4.86 18.31 -10.57
N TYR A 72 5.14 17.55 -9.53
CA TYR A 72 6.37 17.68 -8.77
C TYR A 72 7.03 16.33 -8.51
N GLY A 73 8.35 16.35 -8.41
CA GLY A 73 9.16 15.16 -8.17
C GLY A 73 10.47 15.50 -7.47
N SER A 74 11.16 14.48 -6.95
CA SER A 74 12.50 14.64 -6.37
C SER A 74 13.58 14.37 -7.40
N VAL A 75 14.80 14.81 -7.09
CA VAL A 75 15.99 14.54 -7.91
C VAL A 75 16.16 13.05 -8.17
N GLY A 76 16.36 12.66 -9.43
CA GLY A 76 16.49 11.27 -9.87
C GLY A 76 15.21 10.46 -9.84
N MET A 77 14.05 11.06 -9.52
CA MET A 77 12.76 10.36 -9.56
C MET A 77 12.31 10.17 -11.01
N PRO A 78 12.01 8.93 -11.45
CA PRO A 78 11.43 8.69 -12.77
C PRO A 78 10.20 9.56 -13.03
N ILE A 79 10.12 10.15 -14.21
CA ILE A 79 9.11 11.20 -14.54
C ILE A 79 7.69 10.66 -14.41
N GLU A 80 7.45 9.39 -14.74
CA GLU A 80 6.16 8.73 -14.58
C GLU A 80 5.67 8.64 -13.12
N LYS A 81 6.55 8.90 -12.15
CA LYS A 81 6.25 8.94 -10.71
C LYS A 81 6.00 10.35 -10.19
N TRP A 82 6.17 11.37 -11.03
CA TRP A 82 5.86 12.75 -10.62
C TRP A 82 4.36 12.88 -10.38
N GLY A 83 3.99 13.48 -9.25
CA GLY A 83 2.60 13.58 -8.80
C GLY A 83 2.03 14.98 -8.90
N PRO A 84 0.70 15.13 -8.93
CA PRO A 84 0.04 16.42 -8.79
C PRO A 84 0.11 16.92 -7.35
N TRP A 85 -0.08 18.24 -7.18
CA TRP A 85 -0.45 18.82 -5.90
C TRP A 85 -1.87 19.34 -5.98
N ARG A 86 -2.72 18.93 -5.05
CA ARG A 86 -4.12 19.36 -4.91
C ARG A 86 -4.62 19.16 -3.49
N ASP A 87 -5.76 19.72 -3.17
CA ASP A 87 -6.46 19.43 -1.93
C ASP A 87 -7.25 18.12 -2.05
N GLU A 88 -7.41 17.39 -0.93
CA GLU A 88 -8.22 16.15 -0.88
C GLU A 88 -9.67 16.41 -1.31
N ASP A 89 -10.21 17.57 -0.89
CA ASP A 89 -11.60 17.98 -1.11
C ASP A 89 -11.80 18.64 -2.49
N GLU A 90 -10.78 18.68 -3.35
CA GLU A 90 -10.92 19.23 -4.69
C GLU A 90 -11.85 18.33 -5.52
N PRO A 91 -12.91 18.91 -6.15
CA PRO A 91 -13.84 18.16 -6.97
C PRO A 91 -13.15 17.29 -8.01
N SER A 92 -13.64 16.07 -8.23
CA SER A 92 -13.06 15.11 -9.19
C SER A 92 -13.14 15.58 -10.65
N ASP A 93 -14.05 16.50 -10.94
CA ASP A 93 -14.32 17.11 -12.24
C ASP A 93 -13.68 18.49 -12.43
N ALA A 94 -12.78 18.91 -11.50
CA ALA A 94 -12.05 20.15 -11.64
C ALA A 94 -11.33 20.24 -13.00
N VAL A 95 -11.73 21.21 -13.80
CA VAL A 95 -11.19 21.41 -15.16
C VAL A 95 -9.73 21.84 -15.09
N PRO A 96 -8.82 21.19 -15.85
CA PRO A 96 -7.44 21.66 -15.97
C PRO A 96 -7.36 23.12 -16.45
N GLY A 97 -6.41 23.87 -15.91
CA GLY A 97 -6.20 25.25 -16.33
C GLY A 97 -5.46 26.11 -15.30
N LEU A 98 -5.26 27.38 -15.63
CA LEU A 98 -4.49 28.31 -14.80
C LEU A 98 -5.00 28.43 -13.35
N ALA A 99 -6.30 28.36 -13.12
CA ALA A 99 -6.86 28.42 -11.78
C ALA A 99 -6.47 27.20 -10.92
N LYS A 100 -6.48 26.00 -11.52
CA LYS A 100 -6.02 24.78 -10.87
C LYS A 100 -4.54 24.83 -10.55
N VAL A 101 -3.73 25.25 -11.53
CA VAL A 101 -2.28 25.42 -11.33
C VAL A 101 -1.99 26.49 -10.29
N GLY A 102 -2.73 27.60 -10.28
CA GLY A 102 -2.61 28.66 -9.26
C GLY A 102 -2.84 28.10 -7.85
N LYS A 103 -3.91 27.35 -7.62
CA LYS A 103 -4.16 26.67 -6.33
C LYS A 103 -3.04 25.72 -5.94
N ALA A 104 -2.53 24.94 -6.91
CA ALA A 104 -1.43 24.00 -6.65
C ALA A 104 -0.14 24.74 -6.26
N ILE A 105 0.17 25.88 -6.92
CA ILE A 105 1.30 26.74 -6.56
C ILE A 105 1.11 27.32 -5.16
N ASP A 106 -0.06 27.90 -4.89
CA ASP A 106 -0.39 28.48 -3.58
C ASP A 106 -0.34 27.44 -2.46
N GLY A 107 -0.66 26.19 -2.76
CA GLY A 107 -0.58 25.09 -1.80
C GLY A 107 0.83 24.55 -1.58
N LEU A 108 1.55 24.26 -2.68
CA LEU A 108 2.84 23.55 -2.63
C LEU A 108 4.03 24.46 -2.33
N LEU A 109 4.04 25.68 -2.93
CA LEU A 109 5.22 26.54 -2.90
C LEU A 109 5.24 27.55 -1.74
N ARG A 110 4.35 27.41 -0.77
CA ARG A 110 4.43 28.19 0.48
C ARG A 110 5.70 27.86 1.24
N PRO A 111 6.38 28.85 1.84
CA PRO A 111 7.63 28.64 2.59
C PRO A 111 7.50 27.54 3.67
N GLU A 112 6.40 27.54 4.42
CA GLU A 112 6.16 26.54 5.47
C GLU A 112 6.00 25.12 4.90
N VAL A 113 5.42 24.95 3.70
CA VAL A 113 5.27 23.65 3.05
C VAL A 113 6.62 23.17 2.53
N ILE A 114 7.41 24.03 1.89
CA ILE A 114 8.77 23.68 1.42
C ILE A 114 9.65 23.26 2.60
N LEU A 115 9.59 23.98 3.73
CA LEU A 115 10.34 23.65 4.93
C LEU A 115 9.84 22.36 5.60
N ASP A 116 8.54 22.09 5.54
CA ASP A 116 7.97 20.82 5.99
C ASP A 116 8.46 19.65 5.12
N PHE A 117 8.53 19.83 3.79
CA PHE A 117 9.14 18.84 2.90
C PHE A 117 10.61 18.59 3.24
N LEU A 118 11.38 19.62 3.44
CA LEU A 118 12.80 19.53 3.82
C LEU A 118 12.97 18.74 5.13
N ARG A 119 12.12 19.01 6.12
CA ARG A 119 12.28 18.47 7.47
C ARG A 119 11.62 17.13 7.68
N PHE A 120 10.44 16.89 7.12
CA PHE A 120 9.57 15.75 7.46
C PHE A 120 9.17 14.90 6.27
N PHE A 121 8.92 15.49 5.09
CA PHE A 121 8.28 14.86 3.96
C PHE A 121 9.24 14.45 2.84
N SER A 122 10.52 14.44 3.14
CA SER A 122 11.56 13.86 2.28
C SER A 122 12.38 12.84 3.05
N THR A 123 12.82 11.80 2.34
CA THR A 123 13.67 10.75 2.90
C THR A 123 14.49 10.11 1.80
N PHE A 124 15.36 9.18 2.17
CA PHE A 124 16.08 8.35 1.21
C PHE A 124 15.58 6.90 1.30
N GLY A 125 15.57 6.25 0.17
CA GLY A 125 15.25 4.84 0.05
C GLY A 125 16.25 4.17 -0.88
N THR A 126 16.02 2.90 -1.16
CA THR A 126 16.80 2.11 -2.12
C THR A 126 15.88 1.59 -3.20
N ASP A 127 16.26 1.78 -4.47
CA ASP A 127 15.50 1.21 -5.59
C ASP A 127 15.77 -0.30 -5.74
N ARG A 128 15.13 -0.91 -6.74
CA ARG A 128 15.32 -2.35 -7.05
C ARG A 128 16.76 -2.70 -7.50
N GLN A 129 17.52 -1.71 -7.94
CA GLN A 129 18.95 -1.86 -8.31
C GLN A 129 19.92 -1.52 -7.17
N HIS A 130 19.41 -1.42 -5.94
CA HIS A 130 20.18 -1.05 -4.74
C HIS A 130 20.80 0.36 -4.80
N ARG A 131 20.32 1.24 -5.66
CA ARG A 131 20.77 2.63 -5.72
C ARG A 131 19.99 3.46 -4.71
N ARG A 132 20.68 4.38 -4.03
CA ARG A 132 20.05 5.33 -3.12
C ARG A 132 19.24 6.33 -3.93
N ILE A 133 17.96 6.44 -3.63
CA ILE A 133 17.01 7.37 -4.26
C ILE A 133 16.42 8.30 -3.22
N LYS A 134 16.14 9.53 -3.62
CA LYS A 134 15.40 10.48 -2.79
C LYS A 134 13.91 10.27 -3.00
N LEU A 135 13.20 10.10 -1.89
CA LEU A 135 11.74 9.96 -1.86
C LEU A 135 11.12 11.20 -1.23
N ILE A 136 10.05 11.71 -1.84
CA ILE A 136 9.26 12.80 -1.30
C ILE A 136 7.81 12.38 -1.14
N ALA A 137 7.12 12.98 -0.17
CA ALA A 137 5.71 12.69 0.06
C ALA A 137 4.84 13.17 -1.11
N ARG A 138 3.80 12.41 -1.41
CA ARG A 138 2.71 12.86 -2.27
C ARG A 138 1.73 13.73 -1.48
N PHE A 139 0.94 14.57 -2.16
CA PHE A 139 0.03 15.51 -1.49
C PHE A 139 -0.89 14.83 -0.46
N GLN A 140 -1.47 13.68 -0.78
CA GLN A 140 -2.35 12.94 0.12
C GLN A 140 -1.62 12.45 1.39
N GLN A 141 -0.33 12.13 1.28
CA GLN A 141 0.49 11.76 2.45
C GLN A 141 0.77 12.97 3.33
N VAL A 142 1.07 14.12 2.72
CA VAL A 142 1.30 15.39 3.45
C VAL A 142 0.03 15.81 4.20
N GLN A 143 -1.10 15.78 3.52
CA GLN A 143 -2.38 16.21 4.11
C GLN A 143 -2.82 15.26 5.22
N ALA A 144 -2.77 13.94 5.02
CA ALA A 144 -3.10 12.96 6.04
C ALA A 144 -2.18 13.07 7.27
N ALA A 145 -0.87 13.19 7.08
CA ALA A 145 0.08 13.38 8.18
C ALA A 145 -0.23 14.66 8.98
N ASN A 146 -0.52 15.77 8.28
CA ASN A 146 -0.86 17.03 8.92
C ASN A 146 -2.19 16.94 9.68
N LYS A 147 -3.21 16.30 9.15
CA LYS A 147 -4.50 16.06 9.83
C LYS A 147 -4.31 15.19 11.10
N ILE A 148 -3.48 14.13 11.03
CA ILE A 148 -3.13 13.32 12.21
C ILE A 148 -2.44 14.17 13.27
N VAL A 149 -1.39 14.92 12.89
CA VAL A 149 -0.63 15.77 13.82
C VAL A 149 -1.53 16.83 14.44
N ALA A 150 -2.37 17.50 13.65
CA ALA A 150 -3.31 18.50 14.15
C ALA A 150 -4.28 17.90 15.18
N ARG A 151 -4.84 16.72 14.92
CA ARG A 151 -5.75 16.01 15.83
C ARG A 151 -5.09 15.65 17.15
N VAL A 152 -3.84 15.18 17.10
CA VAL A 152 -3.07 14.85 18.30
C VAL A 152 -2.76 16.12 19.10
N LEU A 153 -2.38 17.22 18.45
CA LEU A 153 -2.08 18.50 19.13
C LEU A 153 -3.34 19.14 19.73
N GLU A 154 -4.48 19.01 19.07
CA GLU A 154 -5.78 19.47 19.62
C GLU A 154 -6.18 18.67 20.87
N GLY A 155 -5.87 17.37 20.91
CA GLY A 155 -6.10 16.50 22.08
C GLY A 155 -7.55 16.15 22.40
N LYS A 156 -8.53 16.67 21.66
CA LYS A 156 -9.96 16.47 21.94
C LYS A 156 -10.48 15.12 21.49
N LYS A 157 -10.04 14.67 20.31
CA LYS A 157 -10.44 13.42 19.69
C LYS A 157 -9.23 12.50 19.58
N LYS A 158 -9.39 11.28 20.08
CA LYS A 158 -8.28 10.33 20.18
C LYS A 158 -8.31 9.24 19.09
N GLN A 159 -9.08 9.43 18.03
CA GLN A 159 -9.17 8.47 16.93
C GLN A 159 -9.25 9.16 15.57
N GLY A 160 -8.86 8.42 14.52
CA GLY A 160 -8.97 8.86 13.14
C GLY A 160 -8.85 7.69 12.17
N LEU A 161 -9.71 7.67 11.13
CA LEU A 161 -9.66 6.68 10.06
C LEU A 161 -9.10 7.30 8.79
N ILE A 162 -8.03 6.71 8.29
CA ILE A 162 -7.37 7.09 7.04
C ILE A 162 -7.66 6.00 5.99
N TRP A 163 -8.49 6.36 5.02
CA TRP A 163 -8.76 5.51 3.88
C TRP A 163 -7.90 5.94 2.69
N HIS A 164 -6.76 5.33 2.54
CA HIS A 164 -5.89 5.50 1.38
C HIS A 164 -5.81 4.19 0.60
N PHE A 165 -6.15 4.23 -0.68
CA PHE A 165 -6.14 3.07 -1.57
C PHE A 165 -4.80 2.33 -1.51
N GLN A 166 -4.83 1.03 -1.78
CA GLN A 166 -3.62 0.20 -1.81
C GLN A 166 -2.61 0.71 -2.83
N GLY A 167 -1.33 0.74 -2.47
CA GLY A 167 -0.29 1.35 -3.30
C GLY A 167 -0.14 2.87 -3.18
N SER A 168 -0.97 3.55 -2.38
CA SER A 168 -0.88 5.00 -2.13
C SER A 168 0.33 5.43 -1.27
N GLY A 169 1.10 4.46 -0.74
CA GLY A 169 2.28 4.71 0.09
C GLY A 169 1.97 4.90 1.58
N LYS A 170 1.04 4.14 2.15
CA LYS A 170 0.68 4.18 3.59
C LYS A 170 1.88 4.01 4.52
N SER A 171 2.83 3.12 4.17
CA SER A 171 4.05 2.91 4.98
C SER A 171 4.90 4.19 5.08
N LEU A 172 5.10 4.92 3.97
CA LEU A 172 5.79 6.22 3.97
C LEU A 172 4.99 7.29 4.71
N LEU A 173 3.65 7.29 4.60
CA LEU A 173 2.80 8.17 5.40
C LEU A 173 3.05 7.97 6.90
N MET A 174 3.15 6.72 7.38
CA MET A 174 3.45 6.43 8.78
C MET A 174 4.84 6.92 9.19
N VAL A 175 5.86 6.77 8.34
CA VAL A 175 7.21 7.32 8.55
C VAL A 175 7.16 8.84 8.72
N PHE A 176 6.56 9.55 7.77
CA PHE A 176 6.47 11.01 7.78
C PHE A 176 5.69 11.52 8.99
N THR A 177 4.57 10.85 9.31
CA THR A 177 3.76 11.17 10.48
C THR A 177 4.54 10.98 11.78
N ALA A 178 5.25 9.85 11.93
CA ALA A 178 6.06 9.57 13.11
C ALA A 178 7.16 10.63 13.30
N ARG A 179 7.88 10.99 12.24
CA ARG A 179 8.91 12.05 12.29
C ARG A 179 8.32 13.40 12.71
N LYS A 180 7.17 13.79 12.12
CA LYS A 180 6.52 15.05 12.41
C LYS A 180 5.95 15.11 13.84
N LEU A 181 5.31 14.03 14.32
CA LEU A 181 4.82 13.91 15.69
C LEU A 181 5.96 14.04 16.73
N ARG A 182 7.04 13.32 16.49
CA ARG A 182 8.20 13.33 17.42
C ARG A 182 8.92 14.70 17.49
N ALA A 183 8.77 15.51 16.47
CA ALA A 183 9.34 16.86 16.43
C ALA A 183 8.44 17.91 17.11
N GLN A 184 7.23 17.55 17.59
CA GLN A 184 6.33 18.48 18.27
C GLN A 184 6.73 18.65 19.75
N PRO A 185 7.20 19.86 20.18
CA PRO A 185 7.60 20.07 21.58
C PRO A 185 6.46 19.85 22.58
N GLN A 186 5.22 20.17 22.16
CA GLN A 186 4.01 20.04 22.97
C GLN A 186 3.75 18.59 23.41
N LEU A 187 4.18 17.61 22.62
CA LEU A 187 4.01 16.19 22.90
C LEU A 187 5.09 15.61 23.83
N LYS A 188 6.10 16.39 24.22
CA LYS A 188 7.14 16.01 25.20
C LYS A 188 7.79 14.65 24.85
N SER A 189 8.25 14.49 23.63
CA SER A 189 8.83 13.24 23.09
C SER A 189 7.84 12.06 23.14
N PRO A 190 6.84 12.04 22.28
CA PRO A 190 5.79 11.01 22.29
C PRO A 190 6.36 9.64 21.94
N THR A 191 5.66 8.59 22.40
CA THR A 191 5.80 7.24 21.87
C THR A 191 4.92 7.13 20.62
N VAL A 192 5.51 6.75 19.49
CA VAL A 192 4.77 6.46 18.27
C VAL A 192 4.83 4.96 18.00
N MET A 193 3.68 4.32 17.93
CA MET A 193 3.59 2.88 17.72
C MET A 193 2.98 2.59 16.35
N VAL A 194 3.61 1.71 15.60
CA VAL A 194 3.09 1.16 14.34
C VAL A 194 2.72 -0.29 14.59
N VAL A 195 1.44 -0.59 14.43
CA VAL A 195 0.88 -1.94 14.66
C VAL A 195 0.49 -2.54 13.33
N VAL A 196 1.00 -3.74 13.05
CA VAL A 196 0.75 -4.50 11.83
C VAL A 196 0.09 -5.86 12.13
N ASP A 197 -0.58 -6.43 11.13
CA ASP A 197 -1.28 -7.72 11.26
C ASP A 197 -0.40 -8.91 10.89
N ARG A 198 0.49 -8.77 9.89
CA ARG A 198 1.25 -9.88 9.30
C ARG A 198 2.75 -9.69 9.43
N THR A 199 3.47 -10.82 9.56
CA THR A 199 4.94 -10.85 9.62
C THR A 199 5.61 -10.28 8.38
N ASP A 200 5.04 -10.50 7.18
CA ASP A 200 5.58 -9.96 5.93
C ASP A 200 5.47 -8.42 5.91
N LEU A 201 4.35 -7.88 6.40
CA LEU A 201 4.15 -6.43 6.53
C LEU A 201 5.05 -5.82 7.60
N ASP A 202 5.27 -6.52 8.72
CA ASP A 202 6.19 -6.10 9.78
C ASP A 202 7.62 -5.90 9.23
N ALA A 203 8.12 -6.86 8.45
CA ALA A 203 9.44 -6.76 7.82
C ALA A 203 9.50 -5.61 6.78
N GLN A 204 8.46 -5.44 5.96
CA GLN A 204 8.40 -4.39 4.95
C GLN A 204 8.35 -3.00 5.57
N ILE A 205 7.50 -2.80 6.58
CA ILE A 205 7.37 -1.53 7.29
C ILE A 205 8.66 -1.22 8.03
N THR A 206 9.22 -2.17 8.76
CA THR A 206 10.50 -2.02 9.45
C THR A 206 11.61 -1.61 8.48
N SER A 207 11.72 -2.27 7.32
CA SER A 207 12.68 -1.91 6.27
C SER A 207 12.46 -0.46 5.77
N THR A 208 11.22 -0.04 5.60
CA THR A 208 10.88 1.33 5.17
C THR A 208 11.32 2.37 6.22
N PHE A 209 11.07 2.09 7.50
CA PHE A 209 11.48 2.98 8.59
C PHE A 209 13.00 3.04 8.77
N LEU A 210 13.70 1.90 8.61
CA LEU A 210 15.17 1.84 8.64
C LEU A 210 15.79 2.61 7.47
N ALA A 211 15.28 2.40 6.26
CA ALA A 211 15.73 3.11 5.06
C ALA A 211 15.52 4.63 5.16
N ALA A 212 14.47 5.05 5.88
CA ALA A 212 14.16 6.44 6.16
C ALA A 212 14.98 7.04 7.33
N ASP A 213 15.87 6.28 7.94
CA ASP A 213 16.73 6.70 9.07
C ASP A 213 15.91 7.31 10.22
N VAL A 214 14.84 6.62 10.62
CA VAL A 214 13.99 7.07 11.73
C VAL A 214 14.70 6.81 13.07
N ALA A 215 15.08 7.89 13.74
CA ALA A 215 15.81 7.81 15.00
C ALA A 215 15.01 7.14 16.14
N ASN A 216 15.68 6.38 16.99
CA ASN A 216 15.10 5.71 18.17
C ASN A 216 13.94 4.76 17.82
N MET A 217 14.08 3.99 16.75
CA MET A 217 13.15 2.95 16.37
C MET A 217 13.52 1.62 17.03
N VAL A 218 12.50 0.84 17.39
CA VAL A 218 12.64 -0.54 17.87
C VAL A 218 11.58 -1.41 17.21
N GLN A 219 12.00 -2.56 16.69
CA GLN A 219 11.08 -3.62 16.26
C GLN A 219 10.97 -4.63 17.42
N VAL A 220 9.75 -4.82 17.90
CA VAL A 220 9.50 -5.70 19.05
C VAL A 220 9.46 -7.16 18.60
N GLY A 221 10.28 -7.99 19.22
CA GLY A 221 10.37 -9.44 18.95
C GLY A 221 9.35 -10.29 19.73
N SER A 222 9.00 -9.91 20.96
CA SER A 222 8.17 -10.71 21.87
C SER A 222 7.11 -9.89 22.62
N LYS A 223 6.11 -10.58 23.22
CA LYS A 223 5.14 -9.94 24.13
C LYS A 223 5.82 -9.32 25.36
N ALA A 224 6.79 -10.03 25.95
CA ALA A 224 7.52 -9.57 27.13
C ALA A 224 8.29 -8.26 26.84
N GLU A 225 8.94 -8.17 25.69
CA GLU A 225 9.63 -6.95 25.25
C GLU A 225 8.66 -5.79 25.06
N LEU A 226 7.46 -6.03 24.49
CA LEU A 226 6.43 -5.01 24.36
C LEU A 226 5.99 -4.49 25.73
N GLN A 227 5.72 -5.38 26.66
CA GLN A 227 5.34 -5.03 28.03
C GLN A 227 6.43 -4.21 28.71
N GLU A 228 7.67 -4.65 28.66
CA GLU A 228 8.82 -3.93 29.25
C GLU A 228 8.96 -2.52 28.67
N LEU A 229 8.82 -2.36 27.34
CA LEU A 229 8.90 -1.05 26.70
C LEU A 229 7.78 -0.11 27.13
N LEU A 230 6.57 -0.62 27.37
CA LEU A 230 5.42 0.17 27.81
C LEU A 230 5.52 0.48 29.30
N ASP A 231 5.80 -0.51 30.15
CA ASP A 231 5.95 -0.34 31.61
C ASP A 231 7.05 0.67 31.96
N THR A 232 8.14 0.69 31.19
CA THR A 232 9.25 1.65 31.37
C THR A 232 8.97 3.03 30.79
N GLY A 233 7.81 3.24 30.19
CA GLY A 233 7.44 4.50 29.57
C GLY A 233 8.35 4.90 28.41
N SER A 234 8.77 3.94 27.61
CA SER A 234 9.71 4.13 26.50
C SER A 234 9.22 5.16 25.48
N ARG A 235 10.08 6.14 25.15
CA ARG A 235 9.77 7.23 24.21
C ARG A 235 10.43 6.97 22.86
N LYS A 236 9.99 5.89 22.19
CA LYS A 236 10.56 5.40 20.92
C LYS A 236 9.51 5.36 19.81
N VAL A 237 9.97 5.08 18.62
CA VAL A 237 9.12 4.56 17.55
C VAL A 237 9.12 3.05 17.68
N ILE A 238 7.96 2.46 17.99
CA ILE A 238 7.80 1.03 18.26
C ILE A 238 7.06 0.39 17.09
N ILE A 239 7.65 -0.59 16.43
CA ILE A 239 6.98 -1.42 15.43
C ILE A 239 6.65 -2.76 16.04
N THR A 240 5.40 -3.18 15.98
CA THR A 240 4.92 -4.40 16.62
C THR A 240 3.77 -5.03 15.86
N MET A 241 3.51 -6.30 16.12
CA MET A 241 2.35 -7.02 15.58
C MET A 241 1.20 -7.04 16.58
N ILE A 242 -0.04 -6.96 16.08
CA ILE A 242 -1.25 -6.88 16.91
C ILE A 242 -1.40 -8.06 17.87
N HIS A 243 -0.98 -9.27 17.47
CA HIS A 243 -1.08 -10.47 18.30
C HIS A 243 -0.22 -10.40 19.58
N LYS A 244 0.76 -9.48 19.65
CA LYS A 244 1.58 -9.28 20.84
C LYS A 244 0.82 -8.57 21.98
N PHE A 245 -0.36 -8.03 21.70
CA PHE A 245 -1.29 -7.52 22.72
C PHE A 245 -2.20 -8.61 23.32
N GLY A 246 -2.21 -9.81 22.75
CA GLY A 246 -3.05 -10.91 23.26
C GLY A 246 -2.79 -11.18 24.74
N ASP A 247 -3.87 -11.52 25.47
CA ASP A 247 -3.89 -11.83 26.90
C ASP A 247 -3.58 -10.65 27.85
N ILE A 248 -3.49 -9.40 27.33
CA ILE A 248 -3.37 -8.20 28.17
C ILE A 248 -4.75 -7.82 28.70
N THR A 249 -4.90 -7.82 30.02
CA THR A 249 -6.15 -7.51 30.73
C THR A 249 -6.09 -6.22 31.55
N GLU A 250 -4.91 -5.61 31.66
CA GLU A 250 -4.66 -4.42 32.46
C GLU A 250 -3.96 -3.33 31.62
N ALA A 251 -4.03 -2.09 32.09
CA ALA A 251 -3.31 -0.98 31.47
C ALA A 251 -1.81 -1.14 31.68
N LEU A 252 -1.04 -1.06 30.60
CA LEU A 252 0.43 -1.09 30.64
C LEU A 252 1.02 0.31 30.62
N ASP A 253 0.38 1.25 29.92
CA ASP A 253 0.85 2.62 29.83
C ASP A 253 -0.33 3.58 29.72
N GLU A 254 -0.52 4.42 30.71
CA GLU A 254 -1.64 5.37 30.80
C GLU A 254 -1.29 6.77 30.27
N ARG A 255 -0.13 6.97 29.69
CA ARG A 255 0.28 8.25 29.12
C ARG A 255 -0.65 8.67 27.98
N ASP A 256 -0.92 9.96 27.89
CA ASP A 256 -1.76 10.59 26.87
C ASP A 256 -1.00 11.03 25.61
N ASN A 257 0.32 10.85 25.59
CA ASN A 257 1.19 11.16 24.45
C ASN A 257 1.70 9.90 23.71
N ILE A 258 0.89 8.83 23.72
CA ILE A 258 1.11 7.63 22.92
C ILE A 258 0.24 7.73 21.69
N ILE A 259 0.83 7.58 20.51
CA ILE A 259 0.13 7.62 19.22
C ILE A 259 0.32 6.28 18.53
N VAL A 260 -0.79 5.59 18.27
CA VAL A 260 -0.82 4.28 17.62
C VAL A 260 -1.35 4.43 16.21
N MET A 261 -0.59 3.99 15.23
CA MET A 261 -0.98 3.86 13.83
C MET A 261 -1.12 2.38 13.48
N VAL A 262 -2.31 1.95 13.11
CA VAL A 262 -2.63 0.55 12.82
C VAL A 262 -2.72 0.37 11.31
N ASP A 263 -1.81 -0.42 10.74
CA ASP A 263 -1.87 -0.76 9.32
C ASP A 263 -2.88 -1.89 9.06
N GLU A 264 -3.50 -1.87 7.88
CA GLU A 264 -4.59 -2.77 7.49
C GLU A 264 -5.67 -2.88 8.58
N ALA A 265 -6.09 -1.72 9.11
CA ALA A 265 -6.96 -1.57 10.26
C ALA A 265 -8.29 -2.37 10.17
N HIS A 266 -8.72 -2.74 8.96
CA HIS A 266 -9.90 -3.58 8.75
C HIS A 266 -9.71 -5.03 9.22
N ARG A 267 -8.49 -5.52 9.36
CA ARG A 267 -8.15 -6.88 9.82
C ARG A 267 -7.92 -6.97 11.32
N THR A 268 -7.36 -5.93 11.92
CA THR A 268 -6.98 -5.91 13.35
C THR A 268 -8.18 -5.81 14.31
N GLN A 269 -9.40 -5.76 13.76
CA GLN A 269 -10.64 -5.61 14.53
C GLN A 269 -11.24 -6.94 14.96
N GLU A 270 -10.71 -8.07 14.53
CA GLU A 270 -11.24 -9.37 14.89
C GLU A 270 -11.00 -9.65 16.38
N GLY A 271 -12.07 -9.46 17.18
CA GLY A 271 -12.19 -9.98 18.53
C GLY A 271 -11.34 -9.28 19.60
N ASP A 272 -10.65 -10.09 20.37
CA ASP A 272 -10.05 -9.72 21.65
C ASP A 272 -8.75 -8.88 21.52
N LEU A 273 -8.03 -8.98 20.40
CA LEU A 273 -6.73 -8.30 20.22
C LEU A 273 -6.86 -6.77 20.15
N GLY A 274 -7.86 -6.26 19.41
CA GLY A 274 -8.11 -4.82 19.36
C GLY A 274 -8.59 -4.26 20.71
N ARG A 275 -9.35 -5.04 21.46
CA ARG A 275 -9.74 -4.71 22.84
C ARG A 275 -8.55 -4.73 23.78
N ALA A 276 -7.73 -5.76 23.72
CA ALA A 276 -6.52 -5.89 24.53
C ALA A 276 -5.55 -4.72 24.30
N MET A 277 -5.34 -4.29 23.06
CA MET A 277 -4.54 -3.11 22.74
C MET A 277 -5.11 -1.83 23.38
N ARG A 278 -6.44 -1.62 23.34
CA ARG A 278 -7.06 -0.46 24.00
C ARG A 278 -7.01 -0.53 25.53
N THR A 279 -7.13 -1.73 26.09
CA THR A 279 -6.95 -1.96 27.52
C THR A 279 -5.51 -1.65 27.94
N ALA A 280 -4.55 -2.09 27.16
CA ALA A 280 -3.13 -1.82 27.41
C ALA A 280 -2.77 -0.33 27.36
N LEU A 281 -3.47 0.44 26.48
CA LEU A 281 -3.18 1.83 26.15
C LEU A 281 -4.45 2.71 26.22
N PRO A 282 -5.05 2.91 27.39
CA PRO A 282 -6.39 3.51 27.52
C PRO A 282 -6.47 4.98 27.07
N ASN A 283 -5.35 5.71 27.17
CA ASN A 283 -5.28 7.12 26.84
C ASN A 283 -4.63 7.42 25.48
N ALA A 284 -4.20 6.41 24.74
CA ALA A 284 -3.52 6.59 23.46
C ALA A 284 -4.43 7.16 22.36
N PHE A 285 -3.81 7.87 21.42
CA PHE A 285 -4.44 8.19 20.13
C PHE A 285 -4.35 6.99 19.19
N LEU A 286 -5.45 6.67 18.51
CA LEU A 286 -5.57 5.50 17.65
C LEU A 286 -5.95 5.90 16.22
N PHE A 287 -5.05 5.71 15.28
CA PHE A 287 -5.28 5.98 13.87
C PHE A 287 -5.25 4.68 13.08
N GLY A 288 -6.37 4.37 12.39
CA GLY A 288 -6.45 3.23 11.50
C GLY A 288 -6.13 3.63 10.06
N LEU A 289 -5.19 2.94 9.42
CA LEU A 289 -4.85 3.11 8.02
C LEU A 289 -5.33 1.86 7.27
N THR A 290 -6.08 2.04 6.19
CA THR A 290 -6.58 0.92 5.39
C THR A 290 -6.84 1.31 3.95
N GLY A 291 -6.68 0.37 3.02
CA GLY A 291 -7.10 0.52 1.62
C GLY A 291 -8.54 0.08 1.38
N THR A 292 -9.12 -0.69 2.31
CA THR A 292 -10.43 -1.34 2.17
C THR A 292 -11.22 -1.27 3.47
N PRO A 293 -11.75 -0.07 3.84
CA PRO A 293 -12.54 0.05 5.06
C PRO A 293 -13.81 -0.80 4.99
N ILE A 294 -14.13 -1.48 6.08
CA ILE A 294 -15.30 -2.36 6.17
C ILE A 294 -16.37 -1.70 7.05
N ASN A 295 -17.60 -1.66 6.53
CA ASN A 295 -18.76 -1.20 7.25
C ASN A 295 -19.84 -2.30 7.32
N LYS A 296 -19.52 -3.40 8.02
CA LYS A 296 -20.45 -4.51 8.28
C LYS A 296 -20.76 -4.57 9.77
N ARG A 297 -21.92 -5.13 10.12
CA ARG A 297 -22.41 -5.19 11.52
C ARG A 297 -21.41 -5.89 12.46
N GLU A 298 -20.73 -6.92 11.98
CA GLU A 298 -19.76 -7.72 12.73
C GLU A 298 -18.32 -7.17 12.63
N HIS A 299 -17.98 -6.56 11.49
CA HIS A 299 -16.67 -5.98 11.20
C HIS A 299 -16.84 -4.52 10.79
N ASN A 300 -16.59 -3.60 11.71
CA ASN A 300 -16.82 -2.18 11.46
C ASN A 300 -15.60 -1.32 11.79
N THR A 301 -14.81 -0.98 10.76
CA THR A 301 -13.64 -0.13 10.87
C THR A 301 -13.97 1.26 11.42
N PHE A 302 -15.16 1.78 11.07
CA PHE A 302 -15.62 3.11 11.51
C PHE A 302 -15.90 3.16 13.00
N LYS A 303 -16.44 2.09 13.58
CA LYS A 303 -16.71 2.02 15.02
C LYS A 303 -15.42 2.18 15.85
N TRP A 304 -14.31 1.70 15.33
CA TRP A 304 -13.05 1.64 16.05
C TRP A 304 -12.12 2.83 15.80
N PHE A 305 -12.13 3.37 14.59
CA PHE A 305 -11.21 4.43 14.18
C PHE A 305 -11.92 5.66 13.60
N GLY A 306 -13.16 5.54 13.13
CA GLY A 306 -13.92 6.67 12.60
C GLY A 306 -14.41 7.62 13.69
N ASP A 307 -14.56 8.88 13.33
CA ASP A 307 -15.21 9.88 14.17
C ASP A 307 -16.44 10.44 13.40
N PRO A 308 -17.64 10.46 14.00
CA PRO A 308 -18.86 10.93 13.31
C PRO A 308 -18.81 12.39 12.84
N SER A 309 -17.89 13.18 13.39
CA SER A 309 -17.71 14.59 12.97
C SER A 309 -16.74 14.75 11.79
N ASP A 310 -16.06 13.68 11.39
CA ASP A 310 -15.24 13.66 10.20
C ASP A 310 -16.13 13.44 8.97
N GLU A 311 -15.74 13.98 7.83
CA GLU A 311 -16.50 13.80 6.59
C GLU A 311 -16.63 12.32 6.24
N SER A 312 -17.84 11.82 6.17
CA SER A 312 -18.13 10.39 5.98
C SER A 312 -17.42 9.46 6.97
N GLY A 313 -16.98 9.97 8.13
CA GLY A 313 -16.23 9.23 9.15
C GLY A 313 -14.75 9.03 8.87
N TYR A 314 -14.19 9.69 7.85
CA TYR A 314 -12.78 9.63 7.50
C TYR A 314 -12.04 10.92 7.88
N LEU A 315 -10.94 10.78 8.60
CA LEU A 315 -10.01 11.89 8.82
C LEU A 315 -9.30 12.31 7.52
N SER A 316 -8.97 11.33 6.68
CA SER A 316 -8.36 11.54 5.36
C SER A 316 -8.83 10.45 4.40
N ARG A 317 -9.09 10.83 3.14
CA ARG A 317 -9.57 9.93 2.10
C ARG A 317 -8.78 10.11 0.81
N TYR A 318 -8.31 8.98 0.27
CA TYR A 318 -7.71 8.91 -1.07
C TYR A 318 -8.16 7.60 -1.73
N SER A 319 -9.21 7.68 -2.53
CA SER A 319 -9.89 6.53 -3.12
C SER A 319 -9.14 5.97 -4.34
N PHE A 320 -9.61 4.84 -4.85
CA PHE A 320 -9.15 4.26 -6.11
C PHE A 320 -9.36 5.22 -7.30
N GLN A 321 -10.52 5.89 -7.35
CA GLN A 321 -10.82 6.88 -8.38
C GLN A 321 -9.86 8.07 -8.31
N ASP A 322 -9.54 8.54 -7.10
CA ASP A 322 -8.54 9.58 -6.91
C ASP A 322 -7.17 9.17 -7.43
N SER A 323 -6.77 7.93 -7.12
CA SER A 323 -5.50 7.37 -7.56
C SER A 323 -5.39 7.23 -9.08
N GLN A 324 -6.49 6.83 -9.73
CA GLN A 324 -6.56 6.76 -11.21
C GLN A 324 -6.50 8.15 -11.84
N ARG A 325 -7.29 9.11 -11.32
CA ARG A 325 -7.29 10.50 -11.79
C ARG A 325 -5.90 11.14 -11.72
N ASP A 326 -5.17 10.85 -10.66
CA ASP A 326 -3.82 11.40 -10.45
C ASP A 326 -2.73 10.65 -11.24
N GLY A 327 -3.10 9.56 -11.95
CA GLY A 327 -2.17 8.72 -12.71
C GLY A 327 -1.26 7.86 -11.82
N ALA A 328 -1.60 7.71 -10.53
CA ALA A 328 -0.82 6.90 -9.59
C ALA A 328 -1.17 5.41 -9.67
N THR A 329 -2.32 5.07 -10.23
CA THR A 329 -2.80 3.70 -10.44
C THR A 329 -3.41 3.60 -11.83
N LEU A 330 -3.10 2.53 -12.53
CA LEU A 330 -3.71 2.24 -13.83
C LEU A 330 -5.16 1.75 -13.66
N PRO A 331 -6.06 2.03 -14.61
CA PRO A 331 -7.38 1.45 -14.60
C PRO A 331 -7.32 -0.08 -14.73
N LEU A 332 -8.18 -0.76 -14.00
CA LEU A 332 -8.36 -2.20 -14.15
C LEU A 332 -9.40 -2.46 -15.22
N ASN A 333 -9.05 -3.24 -16.23
CA ASN A 333 -9.99 -3.77 -17.20
C ASN A 333 -10.54 -5.09 -16.66
N PHE A 334 -11.86 -5.22 -16.61
CA PHE A 334 -12.55 -6.40 -16.14
C PHE A 334 -13.26 -7.07 -17.32
N GLU A 335 -12.89 -8.31 -17.62
CA GLU A 335 -13.51 -9.16 -18.63
C GLU A 335 -14.14 -10.38 -17.95
N PRO A 336 -15.48 -10.40 -17.78
CA PRO A 336 -16.16 -11.58 -17.24
C PRO A 336 -16.19 -12.68 -18.28
N ARG A 337 -15.65 -13.85 -17.96
CA ARG A 337 -15.71 -15.06 -18.78
C ARG A 337 -16.65 -16.05 -18.14
N LEU A 338 -17.77 -16.30 -18.78
CA LEU A 338 -18.75 -17.29 -18.33
C LEU A 338 -18.26 -18.68 -18.77
N SER A 339 -17.84 -19.51 -17.81
CA SER A 339 -17.77 -20.95 -18.08
C SER A 339 -19.19 -21.49 -18.11
N GLU A 340 -19.63 -22.10 -19.22
CA GLU A 340 -20.86 -22.88 -19.26
C GLU A 340 -20.74 -24.00 -18.23
N MET A 341 -21.40 -23.83 -17.10
CA MET A 341 -21.52 -24.86 -16.09
C MET A 341 -22.74 -25.73 -16.48
N HIS A 342 -22.52 -26.88 -17.05
CA HIS A 342 -23.48 -27.95 -16.96
C HIS A 342 -23.43 -28.44 -15.50
N LEU A 343 -24.41 -28.00 -14.73
CA LEU A 343 -24.66 -28.52 -13.38
C LEU A 343 -25.14 -29.96 -13.55
N ASP A 344 -24.31 -30.92 -13.18
CA ASP A 344 -24.80 -32.25 -12.94
C ASP A 344 -25.52 -32.20 -11.58
N GLU A 345 -26.86 -32.00 -11.63
CA GLU A 345 -27.72 -31.93 -10.45
C GLU A 345 -27.55 -33.17 -9.60
N HIS A 346 -27.27 -34.34 -10.22
CA HIS A 346 -27.07 -35.58 -9.51
C HIS A 346 -25.75 -35.66 -8.73
N ALA A 347 -24.67 -35.07 -9.26
CA ALA A 347 -23.39 -34.96 -8.56
C ALA A 347 -23.47 -33.99 -7.36
N ILE A 348 -24.28 -32.95 -7.48
CA ILE A 348 -24.57 -32.01 -6.38
C ILE A 348 -25.38 -32.69 -5.29
N ASP A 349 -26.41 -33.45 -5.64
CA ASP A 349 -27.24 -34.15 -4.69
C ASP A 349 -26.46 -35.24 -3.94
N ILE A 350 -25.58 -36.01 -4.62
CA ILE A 350 -24.69 -36.98 -3.99
C ILE A 350 -23.70 -36.33 -3.02
N ALA A 351 -23.02 -35.29 -3.44
CA ALA A 351 -22.10 -34.55 -2.56
C ALA A 351 -22.82 -33.91 -1.35
N PHE A 352 -24.07 -33.52 -1.54
CA PHE A 352 -24.93 -32.96 -0.50
C PHE A 352 -25.39 -34.07 0.48
N GLU A 353 -25.71 -35.28 0.00
CA GLU A 353 -26.05 -36.43 0.86
C GLU A 353 -24.84 -36.94 1.65
N GLU A 354 -23.64 -36.96 1.08
CA GLU A 354 -22.42 -37.36 1.78
C GLU A 354 -22.07 -36.36 2.90
N LEU A 355 -22.14 -35.07 2.64
CA LEU A 355 -21.90 -34.01 3.66
C LEU A 355 -22.96 -33.99 4.77
N THR A 356 -24.21 -34.38 4.46
CA THR A 356 -25.29 -34.47 5.48
C THR A 356 -25.20 -35.73 6.31
N ARG A 357 -24.59 -36.82 5.83
CA ARG A 357 -24.38 -38.06 6.61
C ARG A 357 -23.27 -37.93 7.67
N GLU A 358 -22.27 -37.06 7.46
CA GLU A 358 -21.16 -36.86 8.41
C GLU A 358 -21.48 -35.90 9.56
N ASN A 359 -22.55 -35.10 9.47
CA ASN A 359 -22.88 -34.10 10.47
C ASN A 359 -24.34 -34.15 10.89
N GLU A 360 -24.60 -34.75 12.08
CA GLU A 360 -25.85 -34.55 12.83
C GLU A 360 -25.94 -33.09 13.31
N LEU A 361 -26.49 -32.16 12.51
CA LEU A 361 -26.64 -30.75 12.86
C LEU A 361 -28.11 -30.35 12.96
N THR A 362 -28.47 -29.76 14.12
CA THR A 362 -29.76 -29.19 14.43
C THR A 362 -30.06 -27.88 13.63
N GLU A 363 -31.32 -27.70 13.26
CA GLU A 363 -31.84 -26.65 12.40
C GLU A 363 -31.71 -25.24 12.98
N THR A 364 -30.75 -24.49 12.50
CA THR A 364 -30.75 -23.01 12.62
C THR A 364 -30.19 -22.39 11.33
N ASP A 365 -30.41 -21.09 11.11
CA ASP A 365 -30.00 -20.37 9.87
C ASP A 365 -28.51 -20.50 9.49
N ARG A 366 -27.67 -20.91 10.45
CA ARG A 366 -26.27 -21.29 10.23
C ARG A 366 -26.15 -22.48 9.26
N THR A 367 -27.10 -23.39 9.30
CA THR A 367 -27.13 -24.61 8.48
C THR A 367 -27.41 -24.29 6.99
N LYS A 368 -28.25 -23.29 6.69
CA LYS A 368 -28.54 -22.89 5.30
C LYS A 368 -27.36 -22.19 4.62
N LEU A 369 -26.66 -21.31 5.36
CA LEU A 369 -25.46 -20.63 4.85
C LEU A 369 -24.27 -21.59 4.67
N SER A 370 -24.10 -22.52 5.59
CA SER A 370 -23.08 -23.58 5.49
C SER A 370 -23.37 -24.53 4.32
N LYS A 371 -24.62 -24.90 4.11
CA LYS A 371 -25.06 -25.74 2.96
C LYS A 371 -24.85 -25.04 1.62
N GLN A 372 -25.15 -23.74 1.51
CA GLN A 372 -24.89 -22.97 0.29
C GLN A 372 -23.38 -22.81 0.02
N ALA A 373 -22.58 -22.57 1.05
CA ALA A 373 -21.13 -22.46 0.92
C ALA A 373 -20.48 -23.79 0.49
N SER A 374 -20.91 -24.91 1.08
CA SER A 374 -20.45 -26.27 0.70
C SER A 374 -20.81 -26.63 -0.74
N SER A 375 -22.02 -26.27 -1.19
CA SER A 375 -22.44 -26.48 -2.57
C SER A 375 -21.60 -25.67 -3.57
N ILE A 376 -21.26 -24.42 -3.25
CA ILE A 376 -20.39 -23.58 -4.08
C ILE A 376 -18.97 -24.14 -4.14
N GLU A 377 -18.44 -24.64 -3.02
CA GLU A 377 -17.10 -25.24 -2.96
C GLU A 377 -16.99 -26.46 -3.87
N VAL A 378 -17.97 -27.39 -3.79
CA VAL A 378 -18.04 -28.58 -4.65
C VAL A 378 -18.07 -28.17 -6.14
N LEU A 379 -18.86 -27.16 -6.49
CA LEU A 379 -18.94 -26.65 -7.86
C LEU A 379 -17.62 -26.04 -8.34
N ILE A 380 -16.95 -25.28 -7.49
CA ILE A 380 -15.67 -24.66 -7.82
C ILE A 380 -14.59 -25.72 -8.04
N LYS A 381 -14.59 -26.81 -7.24
CA LYS A 381 -13.60 -27.88 -7.28
C LYS A 381 -13.90 -28.98 -8.30
N ALA A 382 -15.03 -28.95 -8.99
CA ALA A 382 -15.39 -29.97 -9.98
C ALA A 382 -14.27 -30.13 -11.05
N PRO A 383 -13.73 -31.35 -11.27
CA PRO A 383 -12.59 -31.56 -12.16
C PRO A 383 -12.83 -31.08 -13.60
N ASP A 384 -14.02 -31.30 -14.14
CA ASP A 384 -14.39 -30.84 -15.49
C ASP A 384 -14.39 -29.33 -15.60
N ARG A 385 -14.83 -28.64 -14.55
CA ARG A 385 -14.76 -27.16 -14.48
C ARG A 385 -13.32 -26.69 -14.45
N VAL A 386 -12.49 -27.30 -13.62
CA VAL A 386 -11.06 -26.96 -13.51
C VAL A 386 -10.37 -27.13 -14.86
N ALA A 387 -10.61 -28.25 -15.54
CA ALA A 387 -10.04 -28.53 -16.84
C ALA A 387 -10.47 -27.48 -17.90
N LYS A 388 -11.78 -27.16 -17.96
CA LYS A 388 -12.33 -26.14 -18.91
C LYS A 388 -11.76 -24.75 -18.64
N VAL A 389 -11.72 -24.32 -17.36
CA VAL A 389 -11.20 -23.00 -16.98
C VAL A 389 -9.69 -22.93 -17.21
N ALA A 390 -8.93 -23.97 -16.93
CA ALA A 390 -7.49 -24.01 -17.21
C ALA A 390 -7.18 -23.95 -18.71
N ALA A 391 -7.96 -24.62 -19.54
CA ALA A 391 -7.86 -24.53 -21.00
C ALA A 391 -8.12 -23.09 -21.49
N ASP A 392 -9.20 -22.45 -21.02
CA ASP A 392 -9.53 -21.05 -21.35
C ASP A 392 -8.43 -20.08 -20.89
N ILE A 393 -7.88 -20.26 -19.68
CA ILE A 393 -6.75 -19.46 -19.18
C ILE A 393 -5.54 -19.62 -20.11
N ALA A 394 -5.20 -20.86 -20.49
CA ALA A 394 -4.05 -21.12 -21.35
C ALA A 394 -4.21 -20.51 -22.76
N GLU A 395 -5.40 -20.67 -23.37
CA GLU A 395 -5.73 -20.08 -24.67
C GLU A 395 -5.67 -18.54 -24.61
N HIS A 396 -6.34 -17.94 -23.63
CA HIS A 396 -6.32 -16.50 -23.44
C HIS A 396 -4.91 -15.96 -23.20
N PHE A 397 -4.14 -16.63 -22.37
CA PHE A 397 -2.75 -16.26 -22.10
C PHE A 397 -1.91 -16.26 -23.36
N GLN A 398 -1.98 -17.33 -24.16
CA GLN A 398 -1.20 -17.48 -25.40
C GLN A 398 -1.64 -16.49 -26.48
N ALA A 399 -2.95 -16.23 -26.60
CA ALA A 399 -3.49 -15.36 -27.65
C ALA A 399 -3.35 -13.86 -27.35
N HIS A 400 -3.49 -13.45 -26.08
CA HIS A 400 -3.65 -12.04 -25.72
C HIS A 400 -2.61 -11.49 -24.74
N VAL A 401 -2.07 -12.31 -23.85
CA VAL A 401 -1.18 -11.84 -22.77
C VAL A 401 0.29 -12.02 -23.14
N ALA A 402 0.69 -13.22 -23.56
CA ALA A 402 2.07 -13.54 -23.88
C ALA A 402 2.62 -12.73 -25.07
N PRO A 403 1.86 -12.46 -26.16
CA PRO A 403 2.38 -11.66 -27.28
C PRO A 403 2.71 -10.22 -26.91
N GLN A 404 2.10 -9.69 -25.85
CA GLN A 404 2.39 -8.35 -25.33
C GLN A 404 3.55 -8.34 -24.30
N GLY A 405 4.16 -9.49 -24.04
CA GLY A 405 5.26 -9.64 -23.08
C GLY A 405 4.81 -9.64 -21.61
N PHE A 406 3.49 -9.67 -21.34
CA PHE A 406 2.97 -9.72 -19.99
C PHE A 406 3.01 -11.13 -19.41
N LYS A 407 2.92 -11.18 -18.07
CA LYS A 407 2.80 -12.39 -17.26
C LYS A 407 1.44 -12.45 -16.60
N ALA A 408 1.08 -13.58 -16.02
CA ALA A 408 -0.23 -13.76 -15.41
C ALA A 408 -0.14 -14.28 -13.97
N GLN A 409 -1.14 -13.93 -13.18
CA GLN A 409 -1.38 -14.50 -11.86
C GLN A 409 -2.74 -15.18 -11.87
N VAL A 410 -2.77 -16.46 -11.54
CA VAL A 410 -4.00 -17.25 -11.41
C VAL A 410 -4.33 -17.36 -9.93
N VAL A 411 -5.47 -16.80 -9.55
CA VAL A 411 -5.94 -16.81 -8.15
C VAL A 411 -7.05 -17.85 -8.03
N VAL A 412 -6.88 -18.81 -7.12
CA VAL A 412 -7.80 -19.93 -6.94
C VAL A 412 -8.28 -20.00 -5.50
N TYR A 413 -9.30 -20.83 -5.28
CA TYR A 413 -10.04 -20.91 -4.02
C TYR A 413 -9.16 -21.36 -2.84
N ASP A 414 -8.40 -22.45 -3.00
CA ASP A 414 -7.55 -23.01 -1.95
C ASP A 414 -6.27 -23.65 -2.50
N LYS A 415 -5.45 -24.24 -1.63
CA LYS A 415 -4.18 -24.88 -1.99
C LYS A 415 -4.35 -26.10 -2.90
N GLU A 416 -5.39 -26.89 -2.68
CA GLU A 416 -5.70 -28.05 -3.50
C GLU A 416 -5.97 -27.61 -4.93
N MET A 417 -6.73 -26.54 -5.10
CA MET A 417 -7.00 -25.93 -6.40
C MET A 417 -5.73 -25.37 -7.05
N CYS A 418 -4.76 -24.84 -6.28
CA CYS A 418 -3.48 -24.44 -6.86
C CYS A 418 -2.79 -25.61 -7.57
N VAL A 419 -2.78 -26.77 -6.93
CA VAL A 419 -2.17 -27.99 -7.49
C VAL A 419 -2.97 -28.51 -8.69
N ALA A 420 -4.30 -28.53 -8.60
CA ALA A 420 -5.17 -28.98 -9.68
C ALA A 420 -5.00 -28.09 -10.94
N TYR A 421 -5.02 -26.77 -10.77
CA TYR A 421 -4.77 -25.85 -11.90
C TYR A 421 -3.36 -25.96 -12.46
N LYS A 422 -2.34 -26.21 -11.65
CA LYS A 422 -0.98 -26.47 -12.13
C LYS A 422 -0.95 -27.69 -13.04
N HIS A 423 -1.54 -28.81 -12.60
CA HIS A 423 -1.58 -30.03 -13.40
C HIS A 423 -2.37 -29.87 -14.70
N GLU A 424 -3.47 -29.12 -14.68
CA GLU A 424 -4.25 -28.86 -15.88
C GLU A 424 -3.52 -27.92 -16.85
N LEU A 425 -2.91 -26.84 -16.36
CA LEU A 425 -2.17 -25.89 -17.19
C LEU A 425 -0.94 -26.53 -17.85
N ASP A 426 -0.28 -27.52 -17.20
CA ASP A 426 0.86 -28.26 -17.75
C ASP A 426 0.50 -29.11 -18.97
N LYS A 427 -0.79 -29.32 -19.24
CA LYS A 427 -1.25 -29.98 -20.47
C LYS A 427 -1.20 -29.06 -21.71
N TYR A 428 -1.22 -27.74 -21.50
CA TYR A 428 -1.34 -26.72 -22.54
C TYR A 428 -0.08 -25.83 -22.66
N LEU A 429 0.71 -25.74 -21.59
CA LEU A 429 1.88 -24.89 -21.50
C LEU A 429 3.11 -25.72 -21.04
N PRO A 430 4.34 -25.31 -21.38
CA PRO A 430 5.55 -25.92 -20.83
C PRO A 430 5.50 -25.92 -19.29
N ALA A 431 5.96 -27.00 -18.66
CA ALA A 431 5.86 -27.15 -17.21
C ALA A 431 6.58 -26.03 -16.41
N GLU A 432 7.68 -25.47 -16.99
CA GLU A 432 8.40 -24.34 -16.41
C GLU A 432 7.68 -22.98 -16.57
N ALA A 433 6.64 -22.92 -17.42
CA ALA A 433 5.90 -21.67 -17.65
C ALA A 433 4.99 -21.31 -16.49
N SER A 434 4.62 -22.26 -15.64
CA SER A 434 3.79 -22.00 -14.47
C SER A 434 4.36 -22.59 -13.19
N THR A 435 4.09 -21.96 -12.05
CA THR A 435 4.44 -22.49 -10.73
C THR A 435 3.39 -22.11 -9.69
N VAL A 436 3.30 -22.94 -8.63
CA VAL A 436 2.44 -22.66 -7.48
C VAL A 436 3.23 -21.95 -6.40
N VAL A 437 2.59 -21.02 -5.70
CA VAL A 437 3.15 -20.36 -4.51
C VAL A 437 2.15 -20.45 -3.37
N MET A 438 2.51 -21.18 -2.31
CA MET A 438 1.65 -21.38 -1.15
C MET A 438 2.41 -21.24 0.18
N SER A 439 1.68 -21.05 1.27
CA SER A 439 2.23 -21.04 2.62
C SER A 439 2.25 -22.47 3.20
N ALA A 440 3.27 -22.80 3.99
CA ALA A 440 3.33 -24.08 4.69
C ALA A 440 2.23 -24.18 5.75
N ALA A 441 1.62 -25.38 5.87
CA ALA A 441 0.86 -25.79 7.03
C ALA A 441 1.29 -27.19 7.45
N GLN A 442 1.15 -27.50 8.73
CA GLN A 442 1.54 -28.82 9.26
C GLN A 442 0.71 -29.96 8.68
N THR A 443 -0.49 -29.66 8.23
CA THR A 443 -1.45 -30.61 7.64
C THR A 443 -1.29 -30.79 6.13
N ASP A 444 -0.38 -30.02 5.48
CA ASP A 444 -0.21 -30.10 4.02
C ASP A 444 0.43 -31.44 3.61
N PRO A 445 -0.02 -32.04 2.49
CA PRO A 445 0.62 -33.21 1.92
C PRO A 445 2.12 -33.00 1.66
N PRO A 446 2.95 -34.06 1.87
CA PRO A 446 4.42 -33.91 1.69
C PRO A 446 4.85 -33.46 0.30
N GLU A 447 4.12 -33.85 -0.74
CA GLU A 447 4.38 -33.44 -2.13
C GLU A 447 4.20 -31.95 -2.39
N TRP A 448 3.44 -31.22 -1.56
CA TRP A 448 3.25 -29.77 -1.68
C TRP A 448 4.43 -28.95 -1.16
N ARG A 449 5.38 -29.57 -0.45
CA ARG A 449 6.57 -28.90 0.08
C ARG A 449 7.41 -28.22 -0.99
N GLN A 450 7.42 -28.74 -2.22
CA GLN A 450 8.12 -28.15 -3.35
C GLN A 450 7.65 -26.72 -3.70
N TRP A 451 6.42 -26.35 -3.35
CA TRP A 451 5.82 -25.03 -3.59
C TRP A 451 5.77 -24.14 -2.34
N THR A 452 6.33 -24.66 -1.24
CA THR A 452 6.44 -23.93 0.01
C THR A 452 7.83 -23.31 0.11
N LEU A 453 7.93 -22.04 -0.27
CA LEU A 453 9.21 -21.35 -0.43
C LEU A 453 9.61 -20.62 0.85
N ASP A 454 10.89 -20.71 1.23
CA ASP A 454 11.51 -19.80 2.18
C ASP A 454 11.66 -18.38 1.58
N ARG A 455 12.10 -17.43 2.40
CA ARG A 455 12.23 -16.03 1.97
C ARG A 455 13.19 -15.87 0.79
N SER A 456 14.36 -16.51 0.83
CA SER A 456 15.38 -16.43 -0.23
C SER A 456 14.91 -17.08 -1.54
N GLN A 457 14.18 -18.20 -1.45
CA GLN A 457 13.57 -18.86 -2.59
C GLN A 457 12.45 -18.00 -3.20
N MET A 458 11.65 -17.35 -2.35
CA MET A 458 10.61 -16.42 -2.79
C MET A 458 11.21 -15.24 -3.54
N ASP A 459 12.23 -14.59 -2.98
CA ASP A 459 12.87 -13.45 -3.62
C ASP A 459 13.42 -13.83 -5.02
N ARG A 460 14.07 -14.98 -5.15
CA ARG A 460 14.53 -15.52 -6.45
C ARG A 460 13.38 -15.80 -7.41
N LEU A 461 12.27 -16.34 -6.91
CA LEU A 461 11.09 -16.57 -7.75
C LEU A 461 10.52 -15.26 -8.27
N LEU A 462 10.45 -14.23 -7.42
CA LEU A 462 9.97 -12.91 -7.80
C LEU A 462 10.88 -12.22 -8.81
N GLU A 463 12.20 -12.36 -8.66
CA GLU A 463 13.18 -11.89 -9.67
C GLU A 463 12.95 -12.56 -11.02
N ARG A 464 12.79 -13.89 -11.06
CA ARG A 464 12.45 -14.64 -12.27
C ARG A 464 11.11 -14.18 -12.85
N PHE A 465 10.10 -14.02 -12.03
CA PHE A 465 8.77 -13.59 -12.48
C PHE A 465 8.78 -12.14 -12.99
N ASN A 466 9.61 -11.26 -12.44
CA ASN A 466 9.79 -9.89 -12.94
C ASN A 466 10.63 -9.80 -14.20
N ASN A 467 11.43 -10.81 -14.52
CA ASN A 467 12.23 -10.84 -15.74
C ASN A 467 11.36 -11.23 -16.96
N PRO A 468 11.11 -10.34 -17.93
CA PRO A 468 10.24 -10.64 -19.08
C PRO A 468 10.77 -11.79 -19.95
N HIS A 469 12.07 -12.07 -19.92
CA HIS A 469 12.70 -13.13 -20.71
C HIS A 469 12.76 -14.50 -20.01
N ASP A 470 12.45 -14.56 -18.69
CA ASP A 470 12.39 -15.84 -17.98
C ASP A 470 11.21 -16.70 -18.49
N PRO A 471 11.39 -18.02 -18.63
CA PRO A 471 10.33 -18.94 -19.05
C PRO A 471 9.13 -18.95 -18.07
N LEU A 472 9.31 -18.62 -16.79
CA LEU A 472 8.22 -18.52 -15.83
C LEU A 472 7.31 -17.35 -16.20
N LYS A 473 6.06 -17.66 -16.57
CA LYS A 473 5.04 -16.72 -17.05
C LYS A 473 3.82 -16.62 -16.15
N ILE A 474 3.48 -17.69 -15.44
CA ILE A 474 2.25 -17.78 -14.64
C ILE A 474 2.60 -18.19 -13.22
N VAL A 475 2.07 -17.46 -12.22
CA VAL A 475 2.08 -17.88 -10.83
C VAL A 475 0.66 -18.20 -10.37
N ILE A 476 0.49 -19.34 -9.67
CA ILE A 476 -0.80 -19.83 -9.18
C ILE A 476 -0.80 -19.67 -7.67
N VAL A 477 -1.78 -18.95 -7.15
CA VAL A 477 -1.84 -18.57 -5.72
C VAL A 477 -3.26 -18.64 -5.17
N THR A 478 -3.40 -18.68 -3.86
CA THR A 478 -4.66 -18.42 -3.16
C THR A 478 -4.75 -16.95 -2.73
N ALA A 479 -4.24 -16.62 -1.54
CA ALA A 479 -4.22 -15.27 -0.99
C ALA A 479 -2.81 -14.65 -0.95
N LYS A 480 -1.76 -15.44 -1.20
CA LYS A 480 -0.37 -15.00 -1.19
C LYS A 480 -0.10 -14.18 -2.47
N LEU A 481 0.70 -13.14 -2.37
CA LEU A 481 1.03 -12.24 -3.49
C LEU A 481 -0.15 -11.40 -4.05
N LEU A 482 -1.32 -11.39 -3.41
CA LEU A 482 -2.43 -10.52 -3.81
C LEU A 482 -2.23 -9.07 -3.35
N THR A 483 -1.44 -8.87 -2.33
CA THR A 483 -1.14 -7.54 -1.77
C THR A 483 0.35 -7.42 -1.49
N GLY A 484 0.94 -6.27 -1.86
CA GLY A 484 2.36 -6.01 -1.61
C GLY A 484 3.32 -6.67 -2.60
N PHE A 485 2.82 -7.06 -3.76
CA PHE A 485 3.61 -7.67 -4.84
C PHE A 485 4.06 -6.63 -5.87
#